data_78391ee0bbdfb10d2e1147b1b50ca169
#
_entry.id   78391ee0bbdfb10d2e1147b1b50ca169
#
_cell.length_a   1.000
_cell.length_b   1.000
_cell.length_c   1.000
_cell.angle_alpha   90.00
_cell.angle_beta   90.00
_cell.angle_gamma   90.00
#
_symmetry.space_group_name_H-M   'P 1'
#
loop_
_entity.id
_entity.type
_entity.pdbx_description
1 polymer ?
#
loop_
_entity_poly.entity_id
_entity_poly.type
_entity_poly.pdbx_seq_one_letter_code
_entity_poly.pdbx_strand_id
1 'polypeptide(L)'
;MNDYKVKADILTDALPYMQDFEGKVMVIQYSCNNNASEEEEKRIMQDIALLHFLGVHPIVVHSSKIGTDIFRENKRIAALLETNNLKAIGICGVDLQTLQILIDNQYIPVVMPNDIQTEDENILAEDVAREIAVDLKADKLIFMSKDKGLFDDRGEMISIMSLDELIEYNRGHEQSGYLDLKVKNAIEAINGGVHRVHIIDGFIEHSILVELFSINGIGTAILDSLDNLYKHEQ
;
A
#
# COMPACT_ATOMS: atom_id res chain seq x y z
N MET A 1 27.05 20.42 9.50
CA MET A 1 25.87 20.14 10.36
C MET A 1 26.11 18.79 11.01
N ASN A 2 25.85 18.63 12.30
CA ASN A 2 26.27 17.41 13.01
C ASN A 2 25.37 16.25 12.61
N ASP A 3 25.88 15.22 11.95
CA ASP A 3 25.16 14.06 11.43
C ASP A 3 24.27 13.36 12.48
N TYR A 4 24.74 13.34 13.74
CA TYR A 4 23.98 12.77 14.86
C TYR A 4 22.71 13.57 15.19
N LYS A 5 22.76 14.90 15.06
CA LYS A 5 21.61 15.75 15.33
C LYS A 5 20.52 15.52 14.26
N VAL A 6 20.89 15.47 12.99
CA VAL A 6 19.97 15.22 11.88
C VAL A 6 19.25 13.87 12.06
N LYS A 7 19.99 12.82 12.44
CA LYS A 7 19.38 11.50 12.71
C LYS A 7 18.40 11.52 13.88
N ALA A 8 18.73 12.24 14.93
CA ALA A 8 17.85 12.39 16.09
C ALA A 8 16.59 13.20 15.75
N ASP A 9 16.75 14.30 15.01
CA ASP A 9 15.63 15.15 14.57
C ASP A 9 14.66 14.34 13.70
N ILE A 10 15.14 13.58 12.70
CA ILE A 10 14.32 12.71 11.85
C ILE A 10 13.49 11.71 12.68
N LEU A 11 14.11 11.04 13.65
CA LEU A 11 13.39 10.08 14.51
C LEU A 11 12.35 10.76 15.40
N THR A 12 12.65 11.97 15.87
CA THR A 12 11.71 12.75 16.70
C THR A 12 10.52 13.24 15.85
N ASP A 13 10.78 13.68 14.63
CA ASP A 13 9.74 14.13 13.69
C ASP A 13 8.83 12.97 13.23
N ALA A 14 9.36 11.75 13.15
CA ALA A 14 8.58 10.55 12.82
C ALA A 14 7.72 10.01 13.98
N LEU A 15 7.99 10.40 15.22
CA LEU A 15 7.34 9.84 16.41
C LEU A 15 5.80 9.97 16.41
N PRO A 16 5.18 11.11 16.04
CA PRO A 16 3.72 11.23 15.99
C PRO A 16 3.09 10.22 15.01
N TYR A 17 3.71 10.02 13.85
CA TYR A 17 3.24 9.06 12.84
C TYR A 17 3.33 7.63 13.38
N MET A 18 4.44 7.26 14.05
CA MET A 18 4.61 5.93 14.64
C MET A 18 3.52 5.65 15.68
N GLN A 19 3.15 6.65 16.50
CA GLN A 19 2.08 6.51 17.48
C GLN A 19 0.70 6.35 16.85
N ASP A 20 0.42 7.06 15.76
CA ASP A 20 -0.85 6.97 15.04
C ASP A 20 -1.00 5.65 14.26
N PHE A 21 0.12 5.04 13.85
CA PHE A 21 0.11 3.81 13.05
C PHE A 21 0.26 2.52 13.85
N GLU A 22 0.61 2.60 15.14
CA GLU A 22 0.76 1.43 16.00
C GLU A 22 -0.53 0.60 16.05
N GLY A 23 -0.43 -0.70 15.77
CA GLY A 23 -1.55 -1.64 15.74
C GLY A 23 -2.49 -1.51 14.55
N LYS A 24 -2.19 -0.62 13.58
CA LYS A 24 -3.03 -0.43 12.39
C LYS A 24 -2.74 -1.44 11.30
N VAL A 25 -3.80 -1.93 10.66
CA VAL A 25 -3.69 -2.76 9.46
C VAL A 25 -3.49 -1.84 8.25
N MET A 26 -2.48 -2.14 7.44
CA MET A 26 -2.24 -1.47 6.16
C MET A 26 -2.15 -2.51 5.05
N VAL A 27 -3.02 -2.41 4.05
CA VAL A 27 -3.00 -3.29 2.89
C VAL A 27 -2.20 -2.62 1.79
N ILE A 28 -1.16 -3.30 1.30
CA ILE A 28 -0.22 -2.78 0.31
C ILE A 28 -0.36 -3.62 -0.96
N GLN A 29 -0.99 -3.06 -1.98
CA GLN A 29 -1.01 -3.66 -3.31
C GLN A 29 0.31 -3.33 -4.00
N TYR A 30 1.14 -4.34 -4.20
CA TYR A 30 2.43 -4.25 -4.86
C TYR A 30 2.37 -4.73 -6.31
N SER A 31 2.44 -3.81 -7.24
CA SER A 31 2.50 -4.15 -8.67
C SER A 31 3.92 -4.57 -9.04
N CYS A 32 4.13 -5.88 -9.22
CA CYS A 32 5.40 -6.40 -9.64
C CYS A 32 5.85 -5.80 -10.98
N ASN A 33 7.07 -5.27 -11.02
CA ASN A 33 7.63 -4.66 -12.20
C ASN A 33 8.67 -5.60 -12.86
N ASN A 34 8.45 -5.97 -14.12
CA ASN A 34 9.39 -6.81 -14.87
C ASN A 34 10.78 -6.18 -15.04
N ASN A 35 10.87 -4.85 -14.93
CA ASN A 35 12.11 -4.10 -15.10
C ASN A 35 12.76 -3.71 -13.76
N ALA A 36 12.12 -4.01 -12.62
CA ALA A 36 12.73 -3.74 -11.32
C ALA A 36 13.93 -4.68 -11.10
N SER A 37 15.02 -4.12 -10.64
CA SER A 37 16.17 -4.90 -10.20
C SER A 37 15.86 -5.61 -8.88
N GLU A 38 16.59 -6.69 -8.60
CA GLU A 38 16.45 -7.41 -7.31
C GLU A 38 16.75 -6.49 -6.12
N GLU A 39 17.67 -5.54 -6.27
CA GLU A 39 18.03 -4.58 -5.23
C GLU A 39 16.91 -3.56 -4.97
N GLU A 40 16.19 -3.12 -6.01
CA GLU A 40 15.02 -2.24 -5.84
C GLU A 40 13.89 -2.96 -5.11
N GLU A 41 13.57 -4.19 -5.52
CA GLU A 41 12.54 -4.98 -4.85
C GLU A 41 12.90 -5.27 -3.39
N LYS A 42 14.18 -5.57 -3.12
CA LYS A 42 14.69 -5.80 -1.76
C LYS A 42 14.53 -4.55 -0.88
N ARG A 43 14.79 -3.36 -1.41
CA ARG A 43 14.57 -2.10 -0.69
C ARG A 43 13.10 -1.88 -0.36
N ILE A 44 12.19 -2.10 -1.32
CA ILE A 44 10.75 -2.01 -1.08
C ILE A 44 10.33 -2.95 0.05
N MET A 45 10.80 -4.20 0.04
CA MET A 45 10.47 -5.16 1.10
C MET A 45 11.12 -4.80 2.45
N GLN A 46 12.27 -4.11 2.45
CA GLN A 46 12.87 -3.54 3.67
C GLN A 46 12.02 -2.42 4.25
N ASP A 47 11.45 -1.55 3.43
CA ASP A 47 10.55 -0.48 3.87
C ASP A 47 9.27 -1.04 4.48
N ILE A 48 8.67 -2.06 3.85
CA ILE A 48 7.50 -2.77 4.40
C ILE A 48 7.87 -3.47 5.73
N ALA A 49 9.05 -4.06 5.80
CA ALA A 49 9.58 -4.66 7.03
C ALA A 49 9.73 -3.62 8.14
N LEU A 50 10.20 -2.41 7.81
CA LEU A 50 10.30 -1.32 8.78
C LEU A 50 8.93 -0.91 9.34
N LEU A 51 7.89 -0.82 8.51
CA LEU A 51 6.52 -0.56 8.98
C LEU A 51 6.08 -1.61 10.01
N HIS A 52 6.37 -2.88 9.76
CA HIS A 52 6.05 -3.93 10.72
C HIS A 52 6.79 -3.77 12.06
N PHE A 53 8.07 -3.42 12.04
CA PHE A 53 8.84 -3.14 13.26
C PHE A 53 8.35 -1.91 14.02
N LEU A 54 7.69 -0.97 13.35
CA LEU A 54 7.05 0.20 13.95
C LEU A 54 5.64 -0.09 14.51
N GLY A 55 5.23 -1.37 14.53
CA GLY A 55 3.95 -1.81 15.09
C GLY A 55 2.79 -1.81 14.10
N VAL A 56 3.02 -1.53 12.82
CA VAL A 56 2.02 -1.70 11.75
C VAL A 56 1.81 -3.18 11.45
N HIS A 57 0.63 -3.55 11.05
CA HIS A 57 0.29 -4.88 10.51
C HIS A 57 0.14 -4.81 8.98
N PRO A 58 1.24 -4.91 8.20
CA PRO A 58 1.16 -4.86 6.76
C PRO A 58 0.66 -6.19 6.18
N ILE A 59 -0.19 -6.11 5.16
CA ILE A 59 -0.61 -7.21 4.30
C ILE A 59 -0.17 -6.85 2.88
N VAL A 60 0.60 -7.70 2.23
CA VAL A 60 1.07 -7.46 0.86
C VAL A 60 0.21 -8.25 -0.10
N VAL A 61 -0.47 -7.57 -1.02
CA VAL A 61 -1.18 -8.19 -2.14
C VAL A 61 -0.38 -7.89 -3.41
N HIS A 62 0.07 -8.91 -4.13
CA HIS A 62 0.95 -8.70 -5.27
C HIS A 62 0.34 -9.15 -6.59
N SER A 63 0.69 -8.47 -7.68
CA SER A 63 0.51 -8.98 -9.03
C SER A 63 1.67 -9.90 -9.42
N SER A 64 1.55 -10.65 -10.52
CA SER A 64 2.67 -11.40 -11.06
C SER A 64 3.42 -10.61 -12.14
N LYS A 65 4.71 -10.87 -12.27
CA LYS A 65 5.49 -10.45 -13.43
C LYS A 65 5.01 -11.22 -14.66
N ILE A 66 4.93 -10.56 -15.80
CA ILE A 66 4.55 -11.20 -17.08
C ILE A 66 5.45 -12.39 -17.36
N GLY A 67 4.86 -13.56 -17.58
CA GLY A 67 5.57 -14.81 -17.86
C GLY A 67 6.16 -15.51 -16.64
N THR A 68 5.81 -15.08 -15.43
CA THR A 68 6.25 -15.71 -14.17
C THR A 68 5.06 -16.43 -13.52
N ASP A 69 5.33 -17.60 -12.95
CA ASP A 69 4.37 -18.33 -12.12
C ASP A 69 4.08 -17.54 -10.85
N ILE A 70 2.81 -17.22 -10.63
CA ILE A 70 2.37 -16.41 -9.49
C ILE A 70 2.68 -17.06 -8.14
N PHE A 71 2.63 -18.39 -8.03
CA PHE A 71 3.01 -19.12 -6.81
C PHE A 71 4.49 -18.97 -6.49
N ARG A 72 5.33 -19.00 -7.52
CA ARG A 72 6.76 -18.78 -7.36
C ARG A 72 7.05 -17.35 -6.94
N GLU A 73 6.34 -16.38 -7.53
CA GLU A 73 6.47 -14.96 -7.18
C GLU A 73 6.03 -14.71 -5.73
N ASN A 74 4.92 -15.29 -5.31
CA ASN A 74 4.42 -15.22 -3.95
C ASN A 74 5.46 -15.69 -2.92
N LYS A 75 6.06 -16.86 -3.15
CA LYS A 75 7.14 -17.39 -2.30
C LYS A 75 8.38 -16.50 -2.32
N ARG A 76 8.71 -15.91 -3.47
CA ARG A 76 9.87 -15.02 -3.61
C ARG A 76 9.70 -13.75 -2.78
N ILE A 77 8.53 -13.13 -2.84
CA ILE A 77 8.20 -11.92 -2.05
C ILE A 77 8.24 -12.23 -0.56
N ALA A 78 7.62 -13.33 -0.13
CA ALA A 78 7.68 -13.76 1.26
C ALA A 78 9.14 -13.97 1.73
N ALA A 79 9.95 -14.65 0.93
CA ALA A 79 11.37 -14.86 1.24
C ALA A 79 12.17 -13.55 1.33
N LEU A 80 11.88 -12.54 0.49
CA LEU A 80 12.52 -11.23 0.57
C LEU A 80 12.18 -10.50 1.89
N LEU A 81 10.92 -10.60 2.35
CA LEU A 81 10.53 -10.05 3.65
C LEU A 81 11.26 -10.77 4.79
N GLU A 82 11.37 -12.10 4.74
CA GLU A 82 12.06 -12.92 5.76
C GLU A 82 13.55 -12.60 5.88
N THR A 83 14.20 -12.06 4.83
CA THR A 83 15.61 -11.61 4.93
C THR A 83 15.81 -10.52 5.98
N ASN A 84 14.72 -9.87 6.44
CA ASN A 84 14.72 -8.82 7.47
C ASN A 84 14.40 -9.35 8.88
N ASN A 85 14.56 -10.64 9.14
CA ASN A 85 14.22 -11.31 10.41
C ASN A 85 12.74 -11.19 10.79
N LEU A 86 11.86 -11.17 9.82
CA LEU A 86 10.42 -11.19 9.97
C LEU A 86 9.86 -12.57 9.66
N LYS A 87 8.61 -12.77 10.03
CA LYS A 87 7.83 -13.92 9.61
C LYS A 87 6.89 -13.50 8.49
N ALA A 88 7.11 -13.98 7.28
CA ALA A 88 6.20 -13.76 6.17
C ALA A 88 5.66 -15.08 5.64
N ILE A 89 4.44 -15.10 5.15
CA ILE A 89 3.81 -16.30 4.61
C ILE A 89 3.01 -15.98 3.36
N GLY A 90 3.32 -16.72 2.29
CA GLY A 90 2.54 -16.67 1.06
C GLY A 90 1.25 -17.45 1.18
N ILE A 91 0.13 -16.81 0.85
CA ILE A 91 -1.21 -17.42 0.86
C ILE A 91 -1.92 -17.17 -0.47
N CYS A 92 -2.87 -18.03 -0.79
CA CYS A 92 -3.72 -17.92 -1.96
C CYS A 92 -5.17 -17.64 -1.53
N GLY A 93 -5.81 -16.69 -2.21
CA GLY A 93 -7.18 -16.31 -1.91
C GLY A 93 -7.34 -15.50 -0.62
N VAL A 94 -8.58 -15.12 -0.34
CA VAL A 94 -8.94 -14.31 0.82
C VAL A 94 -9.73 -15.16 1.80
N ASP A 95 -9.13 -15.47 2.96
CA ASP A 95 -9.84 -15.98 4.12
C ASP A 95 -9.52 -15.06 5.30
N LEU A 96 -10.49 -14.26 5.67
CA LEU A 96 -10.34 -13.24 6.72
C LEU A 96 -9.93 -13.82 8.05
N GLN A 97 -10.44 -15.01 8.42
CA GLN A 97 -10.07 -15.64 9.67
C GLN A 97 -8.59 -16.04 9.67
N THR A 98 -8.11 -16.59 8.57
CA THR A 98 -6.69 -16.92 8.39
C THR A 98 -5.83 -15.65 8.42
N LEU A 99 -6.22 -14.57 7.72
CA LEU A 99 -5.50 -13.30 7.76
C LEU A 99 -5.40 -12.74 9.18
N GLN A 100 -6.51 -12.76 9.94
CA GLN A 100 -6.50 -12.28 11.32
C GLN A 100 -5.57 -13.10 12.22
N ILE A 101 -5.61 -14.43 12.11
CA ILE A 101 -4.71 -15.32 12.86
C ILE A 101 -3.24 -15.01 12.53
N LEU A 102 -2.92 -14.79 11.27
CA LEU A 102 -1.54 -14.46 10.86
C LEU A 102 -1.08 -13.14 11.45
N ILE A 103 -1.90 -12.10 11.37
CA ILE A 103 -1.62 -10.77 11.92
C ILE A 103 -1.42 -10.85 13.43
N ASP A 104 -2.32 -11.51 14.15
CA ASP A 104 -2.25 -11.66 15.61
C ASP A 104 -0.97 -12.40 16.07
N ASN A 105 -0.41 -13.25 15.20
CA ASN A 105 0.83 -13.97 15.44
C ASN A 105 2.07 -13.29 14.82
N GLN A 106 1.97 -12.01 14.44
CA GLN A 106 3.05 -11.20 13.91
C GLN A 106 3.65 -11.74 12.60
N TYR A 107 2.82 -12.34 11.75
CA TYR A 107 3.18 -12.68 10.38
C TYR A 107 2.78 -11.56 9.44
N ILE A 108 3.57 -11.37 8.39
CA ILE A 108 3.19 -10.56 7.22
C ILE A 108 2.57 -11.50 6.18
N PRO A 109 1.25 -11.44 5.94
CA PRO A 109 0.63 -12.19 4.87
C PRO A 109 1.05 -11.63 3.51
N VAL A 110 1.44 -12.52 2.61
CA VAL A 110 1.72 -12.20 1.19
C VAL A 110 0.65 -12.89 0.36
N VAL A 111 -0.31 -12.14 -0.14
CA VAL A 111 -1.50 -12.65 -0.80
C VAL A 111 -1.32 -12.59 -2.32
N MET A 112 -1.53 -13.70 -2.99
CA MET A 112 -1.70 -13.73 -4.45
C MET A 112 -3.19 -13.69 -4.83
N PRO A 113 -3.57 -12.97 -5.89
CA PRO A 113 -4.96 -12.70 -6.25
C PRO A 113 -5.68 -13.87 -6.94
N ASN A 114 -5.13 -15.08 -6.90
CA ASN A 114 -5.78 -16.23 -7.51
C ASN A 114 -6.79 -16.87 -6.56
N ASP A 115 -7.96 -17.18 -7.08
CA ASP A 115 -8.88 -18.10 -6.43
C ASP A 115 -8.70 -19.49 -7.05
N ILE A 116 -8.14 -20.42 -6.25
CA ILE A 116 -7.95 -21.81 -6.69
C ILE A 116 -9.31 -22.51 -6.96
N GLN A 117 -10.38 -22.03 -6.32
CA GLN A 117 -11.71 -22.68 -6.43
C GLN A 117 -12.43 -22.31 -7.71
N THR A 118 -12.23 -21.10 -8.21
CA THR A 118 -12.91 -20.60 -9.42
C THR A 118 -12.10 -20.74 -10.69
N GLU A 119 -10.78 -21.00 -10.59
CA GLU A 119 -9.83 -20.97 -11.72
C GLU A 119 -9.95 -19.66 -12.55
N ASP A 120 -10.44 -18.58 -11.94
CA ASP A 120 -10.60 -17.30 -12.60
C ASP A 120 -9.25 -16.58 -12.65
N GLU A 121 -8.62 -16.62 -13.83
CA GLU A 121 -7.34 -15.94 -14.08
C GLU A 121 -7.48 -14.40 -14.18
N ASN A 122 -8.71 -13.88 -14.14
CA ASN A 122 -9.01 -12.46 -14.33
C ASN A 122 -9.13 -11.68 -13.00
N ILE A 123 -8.89 -12.32 -11.87
CA ILE A 123 -8.91 -11.62 -10.57
C ILE A 123 -7.71 -10.69 -10.49
N LEU A 124 -7.97 -9.40 -10.31
CA LEU A 124 -6.93 -8.37 -10.24
C LEU A 124 -6.46 -8.16 -8.81
N ALA A 125 -5.17 -7.92 -8.65
CA ALA A 125 -4.56 -7.68 -7.32
C ALA A 125 -5.15 -6.45 -6.63
N GLU A 126 -5.56 -5.45 -7.40
CA GLU A 126 -6.20 -4.24 -6.93
C GLU A 126 -7.57 -4.53 -6.28
N ASP A 127 -8.38 -5.41 -6.90
CA ASP A 127 -9.70 -5.78 -6.37
C ASP A 127 -9.56 -6.59 -5.09
N VAL A 128 -8.63 -7.56 -5.05
CA VAL A 128 -8.34 -8.36 -3.85
C VAL A 128 -7.81 -7.48 -2.71
N ALA A 129 -6.93 -6.54 -3.01
CA ALA A 129 -6.40 -5.62 -2.00
C ALA A 129 -7.50 -4.74 -1.41
N ARG A 130 -8.42 -4.22 -2.24
CA ARG A 130 -9.59 -3.47 -1.78
C ARG A 130 -10.50 -4.33 -0.91
N GLU A 131 -10.82 -5.56 -1.34
CA GLU A 131 -11.67 -6.48 -0.59
C GLU A 131 -11.09 -6.73 0.81
N ILE A 132 -9.82 -7.12 0.90
CA ILE A 132 -9.12 -7.32 2.17
C ILE A 132 -9.15 -6.04 3.02
N ALA A 133 -8.87 -4.88 2.43
CA ALA A 133 -8.83 -3.62 3.15
C ALA A 133 -10.20 -3.24 3.73
N VAL A 134 -11.28 -3.43 2.98
CA VAL A 134 -12.66 -3.17 3.43
C VAL A 134 -13.05 -4.14 4.54
N ASP A 135 -12.83 -5.43 4.35
CA ASP A 135 -13.27 -6.48 5.27
C ASP A 135 -12.53 -6.42 6.61
N LEU A 136 -11.24 -6.09 6.60
CA LEU A 136 -10.45 -5.89 7.82
C LEU A 136 -10.55 -4.47 8.38
N LYS A 137 -11.30 -3.57 7.73
CA LYS A 137 -11.37 -2.14 8.07
C LYS A 137 -9.98 -1.54 8.24
N ALA A 138 -9.16 -1.77 7.23
CA ALA A 138 -7.78 -1.31 7.24
C ALA A 138 -7.69 0.22 7.42
N ASP A 139 -6.67 0.68 8.14
CA ASP A 139 -6.40 2.10 8.25
C ASP A 139 -5.97 2.68 6.89
N LYS A 140 -5.20 1.91 6.13
CA LYS A 140 -4.75 2.33 4.79
C LYS A 140 -4.83 1.21 3.77
N LEU A 141 -5.20 1.60 2.54
CA LEU A 141 -4.95 0.83 1.31
C LEU A 141 -3.95 1.60 0.47
N ILE A 142 -2.84 0.97 0.08
CA ILE A 142 -1.75 1.62 -0.63
C ILE A 142 -1.54 0.91 -1.96
N PHE A 143 -1.76 1.60 -3.07
CA PHE A 143 -1.45 1.13 -4.42
C PHE A 143 -0.03 1.56 -4.81
N MET A 144 0.90 0.61 -4.82
CA MET A 144 2.29 0.81 -5.21
C MET A 144 2.53 0.32 -6.64
N SER A 145 2.71 1.23 -7.56
CA SER A 145 2.96 0.92 -8.96
C SER A 145 3.89 1.97 -9.60
N LYS A 146 3.88 2.10 -10.92
CA LYS A 146 4.57 3.19 -11.63
C LYS A 146 3.74 4.47 -11.73
N ASP A 147 2.50 4.44 -11.26
CA ASP A 147 1.66 5.63 -11.27
C ASP A 147 2.10 6.54 -10.13
N LYS A 148 2.41 7.78 -10.48
CA LYS A 148 2.95 8.77 -9.53
C LYS A 148 1.90 9.40 -8.61
N GLY A 149 0.62 9.08 -8.80
CA GLY A 149 -0.52 9.72 -8.19
C GLY A 149 -1.46 10.33 -9.24
N LEU A 150 -2.34 11.21 -8.82
CA LEU A 150 -3.29 11.94 -9.67
C LEU A 150 -2.79 13.36 -9.94
N PHE A 151 -3.10 13.89 -11.11
CA PHE A 151 -2.62 15.19 -11.56
C PHE A 151 -3.79 16.06 -11.96
N ASP A 152 -3.70 17.36 -11.68
CA ASP A 152 -4.67 18.36 -12.14
C ASP A 152 -4.48 18.70 -13.62
N ASP A 153 -5.37 19.56 -14.16
CA ASP A 153 -5.33 20.01 -15.57
C ASP A 153 -4.06 20.80 -15.93
N ARG A 154 -3.27 21.24 -14.93
CA ARG A 154 -2.00 21.93 -15.12
C ARG A 154 -0.81 20.98 -15.09
N GLY A 155 -1.06 19.70 -14.80
CA GLY A 155 -0.03 18.68 -14.63
C GLY A 155 0.67 18.75 -13.28
N GLU A 156 0.08 19.40 -12.27
CA GLU A 156 0.58 19.41 -10.91
C GLU A 156 -0.02 18.21 -10.13
N MET A 157 0.79 17.54 -9.34
CA MET A 157 0.33 16.39 -8.56
C MET A 157 -0.60 16.84 -7.43
N ILE A 158 -1.73 16.16 -7.31
CA ILE A 158 -2.68 16.37 -6.23
C ILE A 158 -2.25 15.48 -5.05
N SER A 159 -1.68 16.09 -4.02
CA SER A 159 -1.14 15.34 -2.88
C SER A 159 -2.22 14.77 -1.97
N ILE A 160 -3.38 15.44 -1.86
CA ILE A 160 -4.50 15.03 -1.03
C ILE A 160 -5.82 15.43 -1.68
N MET A 161 -6.82 14.57 -1.58
CA MET A 161 -8.20 14.87 -2.01
C MET A 161 -9.22 14.09 -1.19
N SER A 162 -10.42 14.67 -1.11
CA SER A 162 -11.59 14.01 -0.54
C SER A 162 -12.20 13.00 -1.52
N LEU A 163 -13.05 12.11 -1.00
CA LEU A 163 -13.83 11.18 -1.82
C LEU A 163 -14.70 11.90 -2.84
N ASP A 164 -15.36 13.00 -2.45
CA ASP A 164 -16.22 13.77 -3.36
C ASP A 164 -15.41 14.38 -4.50
N GLU A 165 -14.23 14.94 -4.21
CA GLU A 165 -13.30 15.45 -5.23
C GLU A 165 -12.80 14.35 -6.15
N LEU A 166 -12.51 13.13 -5.63
CA LEU A 166 -12.11 11.99 -6.45
C LEU A 166 -13.24 11.53 -7.39
N ILE A 167 -14.48 11.51 -6.91
CA ILE A 167 -15.64 11.14 -7.74
C ILE A 167 -15.82 12.17 -8.87
N GLU A 168 -15.67 13.46 -8.58
CA GLU A 168 -15.74 14.51 -9.59
C GLU A 168 -14.57 14.43 -10.59
N TYR A 169 -13.36 14.23 -10.08
CA TYR A 169 -12.17 14.00 -10.88
C TYR A 169 -12.36 12.83 -11.85
N ASN A 170 -12.88 11.69 -11.37
CA ASN A 170 -13.12 10.51 -12.19
C ASN A 170 -14.18 10.72 -13.30
N ARG A 171 -15.13 11.66 -13.09
CA ARG A 171 -16.12 12.01 -14.13
C ARG A 171 -15.55 12.91 -15.21
N GLY A 172 -14.58 13.76 -14.86
CA GLY A 172 -13.98 14.75 -15.75
C GLY A 172 -12.77 14.25 -16.52
N HIS A 173 -12.14 13.17 -16.07
CA HIS A 173 -10.90 12.65 -16.63
C HIS A 173 -11.09 11.21 -17.08
N GLU A 174 -10.95 10.93 -18.37
CA GLU A 174 -10.86 9.55 -18.85
C GLU A 174 -9.50 8.97 -18.43
N GLN A 175 -9.50 8.28 -17.30
CA GLN A 175 -8.34 7.49 -16.92
C GLN A 175 -8.28 6.25 -17.82
N SER A 176 -7.08 5.81 -18.16
CA SER A 176 -6.89 4.62 -18.97
C SER A 176 -6.09 3.55 -18.22
N GLY A 177 -6.45 2.29 -18.43
CA GLY A 177 -5.71 1.15 -17.93
C GLY A 177 -5.78 0.99 -16.39
N TYR A 178 -4.63 0.71 -15.79
CA TYR A 178 -4.54 0.37 -14.37
C TYR A 178 -4.81 1.55 -13.43
N LEU A 179 -4.64 2.80 -13.87
CA LEU A 179 -4.95 3.96 -13.05
C LEU A 179 -6.47 4.11 -12.84
N ASP A 180 -7.29 3.89 -13.89
CA ASP A 180 -8.74 3.87 -13.79
C ASP A 180 -9.22 2.81 -12.77
N LEU A 181 -8.61 1.62 -12.82
CA LEU A 181 -8.90 0.55 -11.87
C LEU A 181 -8.59 0.98 -10.43
N LYS A 182 -7.46 1.62 -10.18
CA LYS A 182 -7.08 2.09 -8.83
C LYS A 182 -8.02 3.18 -8.33
N VAL A 183 -8.40 4.12 -9.18
CA VAL A 183 -9.37 5.16 -8.83
C VAL A 183 -10.71 4.56 -8.43
N LYS A 184 -11.24 3.60 -9.19
CA LYS A 184 -12.48 2.88 -8.85
C LYS A 184 -12.35 2.12 -7.54
N ASN A 185 -11.28 1.37 -7.36
CA ASN A 185 -11.02 0.64 -6.11
C ASN A 185 -10.82 1.59 -4.92
N ALA A 186 -10.23 2.78 -5.11
CA ALA A 186 -10.11 3.79 -4.07
C ALA A 186 -11.48 4.32 -3.63
N ILE A 187 -12.37 4.64 -4.57
CA ILE A 187 -13.74 5.07 -4.28
C ILE A 187 -14.49 3.99 -3.49
N GLU A 188 -14.42 2.74 -3.92
CA GLU A 188 -15.08 1.61 -3.26
C GLU A 188 -14.48 1.33 -1.88
N ALA A 189 -13.16 1.43 -1.71
CA ALA A 189 -12.48 1.23 -0.44
C ALA A 189 -12.89 2.25 0.62
N ILE A 190 -12.89 3.54 0.27
CA ILE A 190 -13.31 4.62 1.18
C ILE A 190 -14.80 4.45 1.54
N ASN A 191 -15.68 4.19 0.56
CA ASN A 191 -17.11 3.89 0.83
C ASN A 191 -17.29 2.64 1.70
N GLY A 192 -16.37 1.67 1.61
CA GLY A 192 -16.35 0.47 2.44
C GLY A 192 -15.78 0.68 3.85
N GLY A 193 -15.31 1.88 4.18
CA GLY A 193 -14.84 2.26 5.51
C GLY A 193 -13.33 2.16 5.73
N VAL A 194 -12.55 2.01 4.66
CA VAL A 194 -11.08 2.19 4.72
C VAL A 194 -10.80 3.67 5.01
N HIS A 195 -9.94 3.96 5.99
CA HIS A 195 -9.72 5.34 6.42
C HIS A 195 -9.02 6.19 5.36
N ARG A 196 -8.02 5.64 4.67
CA ARG A 196 -7.29 6.33 3.58
C ARG A 196 -6.86 5.37 2.49
N VAL A 197 -6.82 5.89 1.26
CA VAL A 197 -6.21 5.20 0.13
C VAL A 197 -5.07 6.06 -0.41
N HIS A 198 -3.93 5.44 -0.72
CA HIS A 198 -2.79 6.10 -1.31
C HIS A 198 -2.48 5.50 -2.69
N ILE A 199 -2.17 6.35 -3.66
CA ILE A 199 -1.66 5.95 -4.98
C ILE A 199 -0.26 6.53 -5.12
N ILE A 200 0.78 5.67 -5.15
CA ILE A 200 2.18 6.10 -5.12
C ILE A 200 3.03 5.42 -6.18
N ASP A 201 4.08 6.10 -6.63
CA ASP A 201 5.17 5.47 -7.39
C ASP A 201 6.01 4.61 -6.45
N GLY A 202 5.72 3.30 -6.44
CA GLY A 202 6.41 2.34 -5.58
C GLY A 202 7.88 2.08 -5.95
N PHE A 203 8.38 2.65 -7.04
CA PHE A 203 9.77 2.47 -7.50
C PHE A 203 10.68 3.67 -7.20
N ILE A 204 10.13 4.72 -6.62
CA ILE A 204 10.93 5.76 -5.97
C ILE A 204 11.52 5.18 -4.69
N GLU A 205 12.80 5.47 -4.44
CA GLU A 205 13.51 4.97 -3.26
C GLU A 205 12.80 5.43 -1.97
N HIS A 206 12.49 4.48 -1.09
CA HIS A 206 11.76 4.71 0.16
C HIS A 206 10.37 5.33 0.01
N SER A 207 9.72 5.12 -1.13
CA SER A 207 8.44 5.76 -1.47
C SER A 207 7.37 5.60 -0.40
N ILE A 208 7.16 4.38 0.08
CA ILE A 208 6.14 4.13 1.10
C ILE A 208 6.44 4.84 2.43
N LEU A 209 7.71 4.93 2.81
CA LEU A 209 8.10 5.64 4.03
C LEU A 209 7.94 7.15 3.85
N VAL A 210 8.37 7.70 2.71
CA VAL A 210 8.21 9.13 2.42
C VAL A 210 6.73 9.51 2.39
N GLU A 211 5.89 8.70 1.75
CA GLU A 211 4.44 8.93 1.71
C GLU A 211 3.82 8.94 3.10
N LEU A 212 4.16 7.97 3.95
CA LEU A 212 3.50 7.78 5.23
C LEU A 212 4.06 8.65 6.36
N PHE A 213 5.33 9.07 6.27
CA PHE A 213 6.02 9.81 7.34
C PHE A 213 6.37 11.26 6.95
N SER A 214 5.70 11.82 5.93
CA SER A 214 5.82 13.23 5.60
C SER A 214 4.46 13.88 5.32
N ILE A 215 4.37 15.19 5.54
CA ILE A 215 3.11 15.94 5.40
C ILE A 215 2.65 15.99 3.93
N ASN A 216 3.57 16.16 3.00
CA ASN A 216 3.22 16.35 1.58
C ASN A 216 3.21 15.06 0.78
N GLY A 217 3.78 13.97 1.32
CA GLY A 217 3.89 12.71 0.59
C GLY A 217 4.63 12.82 -0.75
N ILE A 218 4.53 11.80 -1.56
CA ILE A 218 5.04 11.73 -2.94
C ILE A 218 4.00 11.21 -3.93
N GLY A 219 2.80 10.94 -3.47
CA GLY A 219 1.68 10.41 -4.22
C GLY A 219 0.40 11.21 -3.98
N THR A 220 -0.73 10.54 -4.15
CA THR A 220 -2.05 11.09 -3.84
C THR A 220 -2.68 10.30 -2.70
N ALA A 221 -2.99 10.99 -1.61
CA ALA A 221 -3.78 10.46 -0.50
C ALA A 221 -5.26 10.83 -0.69
N ILE A 222 -6.15 9.84 -0.56
CA ILE A 222 -7.60 9.97 -0.69
C ILE A 222 -8.22 9.62 0.65
N LEU A 223 -9.12 10.46 1.14
CA LEU A 223 -9.85 10.27 2.40
C LEU A 223 -11.34 10.61 2.23
N ASP A 224 -12.15 10.12 3.15
CA ASP A 224 -13.60 10.39 3.14
C ASP A 224 -13.91 11.89 3.16
N SER A 225 -13.27 12.64 4.07
CA SER A 225 -13.39 14.10 4.19
C SER A 225 -12.08 14.73 4.61
N LEU A 226 -11.77 15.92 4.10
CA LEU A 226 -10.60 16.71 4.51
C LEU A 226 -10.61 17.13 5.99
N ASP A 227 -11.74 16.96 6.68
CA ASP A 227 -11.82 17.13 8.14
C ASP A 227 -11.18 15.97 8.92
N ASN A 228 -10.93 14.83 8.25
CA ASN A 228 -10.39 13.59 8.82
C ASN A 228 -8.85 13.52 8.76
N LEU A 229 -8.18 14.65 8.89
CA LEU A 229 -6.72 14.71 8.98
C LEU A 229 -6.22 14.18 10.33
N TYR A 230 -5.05 13.54 10.33
CA TYR A 230 -4.38 13.17 11.59
C TYR A 230 -3.96 14.42 12.36
N LYS A 231 -3.76 14.28 13.67
CA LYS A 231 -3.38 15.42 14.52
C LYS A 231 -2.07 16.10 14.10
N HIS A 232 -1.15 15.35 13.54
CA HIS A 232 0.15 15.87 13.07
C HIS A 232 0.07 16.53 11.68
N GLU A 233 -1.07 16.43 10.99
CA GLU A 233 -1.34 17.06 9.69
C GLU A 233 -2.20 18.34 9.83
N GLN A 234 -2.72 18.61 11.01
CA GLN A 234 -3.47 19.81 11.37
C GLN A 234 -2.53 20.91 11.86
#